data_99ab9662363b09bde73d3bf13635c346
#
_entry.id   99ab9662363b09bde73d3bf13635c346
#
_cell.length_a   1.000
_cell.length_b   1.000
_cell.length_c   1.000
_cell.angle_alpha   90.00
_cell.angle_beta   90.00
_cell.angle_gamma   90.00
#
_symmetry.space_group_name_H-M   'P 1'
#
loop_
_entity.id
_entity.type
_entity.pdbx_description
1 polymer ?
#
loop_
_entity_poly.entity_id
_entity_poly.type
_entity_poly.pdbx_seq_one_letter_code
_entity_poly.pdbx_strand_id
1 'polypeptide(L)'
;MRFLILLFLVFFTPYAVLAACSDQPANEVDWTNCNFVENLDLSGTALANAQMSGVNLSLSNFEKSQINNSNLSIGNFIFSNFSNSNLYASNLQGANCNNANFDNANLAKVNFEGSNLFAASFKGANLYEANLLGANISGAIFEEANLSNAIWIDGKKCSLGSVGICQ
;
A
#
# COMPACT_ATOMS: atom_id res chain seq x y z
N MET A 1 -62.12 21.27 1.40
CA MET A 1 -60.68 21.45 1.35
C MET A 1 -60.02 20.09 1.62
N ARG A 2 -59.52 19.43 0.56
CA ARG A 2 -58.80 18.16 0.66
C ARG A 2 -57.31 18.46 0.62
N PHE A 3 -56.60 18.27 1.75
CA PHE A 3 -55.14 18.33 1.79
C PHE A 3 -54.54 17.08 1.12
N LEU A 4 -53.90 17.27 0.00
CA LEU A 4 -53.11 16.25 -0.69
C LEU A 4 -51.73 16.20 0.02
N ILE A 5 -51.50 15.16 0.79
CA ILE A 5 -50.19 14.88 1.38
C ILE A 5 -49.35 14.25 0.25
N LEU A 6 -48.45 15.05 -0.34
CA LEU A 6 -47.43 14.53 -1.26
C LEU A 6 -46.37 13.78 -0.42
N LEU A 7 -46.43 12.46 -0.47
CA LEU A 7 -45.37 11.60 0.07
C LEU A 7 -44.15 11.71 -0.86
N PHE A 8 -43.14 12.49 -0.49
CA PHE A 8 -41.83 12.42 -1.13
C PHE A 8 -41.18 11.08 -0.74
N LEU A 9 -41.31 10.08 -1.61
CA LEU A 9 -40.46 8.89 -1.59
C LEU A 9 -39.05 9.32 -1.99
N VAL A 10 -38.22 9.57 -0.98
CA VAL A 10 -36.78 9.68 -1.16
C VAL A 10 -36.29 8.28 -1.53
N PHE A 11 -36.12 8.04 -2.83
CA PHE A 11 -35.38 6.88 -3.31
C PHE A 11 -33.93 7.07 -2.84
N PHE A 12 -33.55 6.40 -1.73
CA PHE A 12 -32.17 6.11 -1.45
C PHE A 12 -31.68 5.14 -2.54
N THR A 13 -31.25 5.67 -3.67
CA THR A 13 -30.34 4.91 -4.52
C THR A 13 -29.05 4.76 -3.73
N PRO A 14 -28.51 3.54 -3.55
CA PRO A 14 -27.13 3.43 -3.08
C PRO A 14 -26.28 4.09 -4.16
N TYR A 15 -25.88 5.33 -3.94
CA TYR A 15 -24.79 5.90 -4.72
C TYR A 15 -23.60 4.98 -4.42
N ALA A 16 -23.20 4.17 -5.40
CA ALA A 16 -21.85 3.68 -5.42
C ALA A 16 -20.99 4.94 -5.31
N VAL A 17 -20.31 5.07 -4.16
CA VAL A 17 -19.32 6.14 -3.99
C VAL A 17 -18.27 5.83 -5.04
N LEU A 18 -18.37 6.50 -6.20
CA LEU A 18 -17.31 6.47 -7.19
C LEU A 18 -16.10 7.10 -6.50
N ALA A 19 -14.98 6.36 -6.47
CA ALA A 19 -13.72 6.86 -5.96
C ALA A 19 -13.49 8.28 -6.48
N ALA A 20 -13.45 9.26 -5.57
CA ALA A 20 -13.28 10.65 -5.98
C ALA A 20 -11.78 10.94 -6.07
N CYS A 21 -11.20 10.73 -7.26
CA CYS A 21 -9.78 10.98 -7.51
C CYS A 21 -9.35 12.43 -7.25
N SER A 22 -10.28 13.32 -6.95
CA SER A 22 -10.04 14.71 -6.54
C SER A 22 -10.00 14.91 -5.02
N ASP A 23 -10.29 13.84 -4.23
CA ASP A 23 -10.28 13.97 -2.78
C ASP A 23 -8.88 14.24 -2.26
N GLN A 24 -8.79 15.12 -1.28
CA GLN A 24 -7.52 15.41 -0.63
C GLN A 24 -7.00 14.19 0.13
N PRO A 25 -5.67 14.02 0.25
CA PRO A 25 -5.08 12.95 1.05
C PRO A 25 -5.60 13.01 2.50
N ALA A 26 -6.23 11.93 2.95
CA ALA A 26 -6.78 11.80 4.29
C ALA A 26 -6.87 10.33 4.70
N ASN A 27 -7.05 10.06 6.00
CA ASN A 27 -7.40 8.71 6.44
C ASN A 27 -8.72 8.28 5.82
N GLU A 28 -8.82 6.97 5.49
CA GLU A 28 -10.02 6.36 4.90
C GLU A 28 -10.39 6.90 3.50
N VAL A 29 -9.50 7.68 2.86
CA VAL A 29 -9.75 8.14 1.49
C VAL A 29 -9.94 6.97 0.53
N ASP A 30 -10.86 7.10 -0.41
CA ASP A 30 -11.07 6.11 -1.48
C ASP A 30 -10.54 6.64 -2.82
N TRP A 31 -9.38 6.12 -3.23
CA TRP A 31 -8.72 6.37 -4.50
C TRP A 31 -8.67 5.11 -5.38
N THR A 32 -9.60 4.18 -5.18
CA THR A 32 -9.66 2.93 -5.93
C THR A 32 -9.70 3.20 -7.44
N ASN A 33 -8.77 2.57 -8.19
CA ASN A 33 -8.59 2.72 -9.64
C ASN A 33 -8.34 4.16 -10.12
N CYS A 34 -7.97 5.08 -9.23
CA CYS A 34 -7.58 6.43 -9.64
C CYS A 34 -6.26 6.41 -10.43
N ASN A 35 -6.18 7.25 -11.44
CA ASN A 35 -4.97 7.48 -12.21
C ASN A 35 -4.49 8.91 -11.99
N PHE A 36 -3.54 9.07 -11.06
CA PHE A 36 -2.99 10.38 -10.75
C PHE A 36 -1.88 10.78 -11.74
N VAL A 37 -1.65 12.08 -11.80
CA VAL A 37 -0.49 12.62 -12.52
C VAL A 37 0.78 12.17 -11.79
N GLU A 38 1.80 11.78 -12.55
CA GLU A 38 3.10 11.37 -12.00
C GLU A 38 3.71 12.46 -11.08
N ASN A 39 4.55 12.03 -10.11
CA ASN A 39 5.23 12.89 -9.13
C ASN A 39 4.33 13.56 -8.08
N LEU A 40 3.25 12.92 -7.66
CA LEU A 40 2.43 13.42 -6.56
C LEU A 40 3.23 13.41 -5.24
N ASP A 41 3.31 14.56 -4.56
CA ASP A 41 3.94 14.63 -3.23
C ASP A 41 2.92 14.36 -2.14
N LEU A 42 3.03 13.19 -1.52
CA LEU A 42 2.22 12.68 -0.41
C LEU A 42 3.07 12.52 0.86
N SER A 43 4.22 13.19 0.92
CA SER A 43 5.12 13.07 2.07
C SER A 43 4.46 13.55 3.36
N GLY A 44 4.66 12.78 4.43
CA GLY A 44 4.09 13.06 5.75
C GLY A 44 2.57 13.03 5.85
N THR A 45 1.85 12.59 4.80
CA THR A 45 0.38 12.56 4.80
C THR A 45 -0.19 11.43 5.67
N ALA A 46 -1.41 11.64 6.17
CA ALA A 46 -2.18 10.63 6.88
C ALA A 46 -3.13 9.94 5.89
N LEU A 47 -2.84 8.66 5.59
CA LEU A 47 -3.58 7.80 4.63
C LEU A 47 -3.95 6.46 5.27
N ALA A 48 -4.08 6.40 6.60
CA ALA A 48 -4.44 5.17 7.29
C ALA A 48 -5.84 4.68 6.86
N ASN A 49 -5.98 3.36 6.69
CA ASN A 49 -7.19 2.70 6.22
C ASN A 49 -7.67 3.13 4.81
N ALA A 50 -6.83 3.77 4.02
CA ALA A 50 -7.19 4.23 2.67
C ALA A 50 -7.46 3.06 1.71
N GLN A 51 -8.39 3.25 0.78
CA GLN A 51 -8.68 2.34 -0.31
C GLN A 51 -7.99 2.85 -1.58
N MET A 52 -6.91 2.17 -1.98
CA MET A 52 -6.06 2.57 -3.12
C MET A 52 -5.81 1.38 -4.06
N SER A 53 -6.75 0.40 -4.09
CA SER A 53 -6.61 -0.74 -4.99
C SER A 53 -6.64 -0.30 -6.45
N GLY A 54 -5.68 -0.79 -7.25
CA GLY A 54 -5.57 -0.46 -8.67
C GLY A 54 -5.16 0.99 -8.97
N VAL A 55 -4.79 1.78 -7.97
CA VAL A 55 -4.36 3.16 -8.15
C VAL A 55 -3.06 3.25 -8.96
N ASN A 56 -2.90 4.29 -9.77
CA ASN A 56 -1.60 4.66 -10.35
C ASN A 56 -1.02 5.86 -9.59
N LEU A 57 0.04 5.62 -8.84
CA LEU A 57 0.83 6.58 -8.08
C LEU A 57 2.33 6.38 -8.34
N SER A 58 2.67 6.03 -9.60
CA SER A 58 4.06 5.91 -10.01
C SER A 58 4.82 7.23 -9.80
N LEU A 59 6.11 7.15 -9.47
CA LEU A 59 6.99 8.28 -9.19
C LEU A 59 6.56 9.17 -8.01
N SER A 60 5.55 8.80 -7.24
CA SER A 60 5.03 9.60 -6.13
C SER A 60 5.89 9.48 -4.87
N ASN A 61 5.89 10.53 -4.07
CA ASN A 61 6.63 10.60 -2.82
C ASN A 61 5.73 10.38 -1.61
N PHE A 62 5.94 9.27 -0.89
CA PHE A 62 5.24 8.90 0.35
C PHE A 62 6.17 8.93 1.58
N GLU A 63 7.30 9.64 1.49
CA GLU A 63 8.25 9.69 2.61
C GLU A 63 7.55 10.10 3.91
N LYS A 64 7.78 9.34 4.99
CA LYS A 64 7.20 9.60 6.33
C LYS A 64 5.67 9.58 6.41
N SER A 65 4.96 9.12 5.38
CA SER A 65 3.50 9.03 5.39
C SER A 65 2.99 7.90 6.31
N GLN A 66 1.74 8.03 6.75
CA GLN A 66 1.04 7.03 7.57
C GLN A 66 0.01 6.31 6.69
N ILE A 67 0.34 5.09 6.23
CA ILE A 67 -0.47 4.32 5.26
C ILE A 67 -0.95 2.99 5.89
N ASN A 68 -0.84 2.86 7.19
CA ASN A 68 -1.14 1.61 7.89
C ASN A 68 -2.58 1.13 7.66
N ASN A 69 -2.76 -0.20 7.59
CA ASN A 69 -4.03 -0.89 7.32
C ASN A 69 -4.70 -0.53 5.99
N SER A 70 -3.99 0.04 5.03
CA SER A 70 -4.54 0.48 3.75
C SER A 70 -4.51 -0.61 2.70
N ASN A 71 -5.42 -0.51 1.73
CA ASN A 71 -5.46 -1.41 0.59
C ASN A 71 -4.81 -0.77 -0.64
N LEU A 72 -3.59 -1.21 -0.99
CA LEU A 72 -2.81 -0.78 -2.15
C LEU A 72 -2.68 -1.91 -3.18
N SER A 73 -3.52 -2.95 -3.10
CA SER A 73 -3.41 -4.12 -3.97
C SER A 73 -3.50 -3.75 -5.44
N ILE A 74 -2.77 -4.47 -6.30
CA ILE A 74 -2.69 -4.27 -7.76
C ILE A 74 -2.40 -2.82 -8.20
N GLY A 75 -1.97 -1.94 -7.28
CA GLY A 75 -1.58 -0.56 -7.56
C GLY A 75 -0.25 -0.47 -8.32
N ASN A 76 -0.03 0.64 -9.01
CA ASN A 76 1.21 0.97 -9.68
C ASN A 76 2.00 2.01 -8.86
N PHE A 77 3.13 1.58 -8.29
CA PHE A 77 4.03 2.36 -7.46
C PHE A 77 5.47 2.34 -7.99
N ILE A 78 5.62 2.21 -9.32
CA ILE A 78 6.94 2.19 -9.97
C ILE A 78 7.71 3.46 -9.59
N PHE A 79 8.97 3.32 -9.13
CA PHE A 79 9.84 4.42 -8.68
C PHE A 79 9.27 5.30 -7.54
N SER A 80 8.25 4.85 -6.82
CA SER A 80 7.72 5.62 -5.68
C SER A 80 8.63 5.53 -4.47
N ASN A 81 8.63 6.60 -3.66
CA ASN A 81 9.42 6.69 -2.44
C ASN A 81 8.54 6.49 -1.20
N PHE A 82 8.68 5.36 -0.52
CA PHE A 82 8.05 5.02 0.76
C PHE A 82 9.04 5.04 1.94
N SER A 83 10.19 5.70 1.79
CA SER A 83 11.19 5.70 2.85
C SER A 83 10.64 6.30 4.15
N ASN A 84 11.00 5.69 5.28
CA ASN A 84 10.56 6.09 6.62
C ASN A 84 9.03 6.10 6.83
N SER A 85 8.24 5.55 5.92
CA SER A 85 6.78 5.51 6.04
C SER A 85 6.30 4.35 6.91
N ASN A 86 5.05 4.45 7.36
CA ASN A 86 4.39 3.39 8.11
C ASN A 86 3.31 2.71 7.26
N LEU A 87 3.60 1.49 6.77
CA LEU A 87 2.67 0.63 6.03
C LEU A 87 2.24 -0.59 6.87
N TYR A 88 2.32 -0.54 8.19
CA TYR A 88 1.95 -1.67 9.05
C TYR A 88 0.61 -2.29 8.62
N ALA A 89 0.59 -3.61 8.43
CA ALA A 89 -0.58 -4.41 8.06
C ALA A 89 -1.31 -3.96 6.77
N SER A 90 -0.66 -3.24 5.87
CA SER A 90 -1.24 -2.85 4.58
C SER A 90 -1.16 -3.97 3.55
N ASN A 91 -2.05 -3.92 2.56
CA ASN A 91 -2.13 -4.90 1.48
C ASN A 91 -1.55 -4.34 0.18
N LEU A 92 -0.39 -4.88 -0.27
CA LEU A 92 0.25 -4.61 -1.57
C LEU A 92 0.24 -5.85 -2.48
N GLN A 93 -0.70 -6.79 -2.26
CA GLN A 93 -0.81 -7.99 -3.08
C GLN A 93 -0.91 -7.64 -4.56
N GLY A 94 -0.04 -8.24 -5.39
CA GLY A 94 -0.01 -8.02 -6.83
C GLY A 94 0.39 -6.60 -7.26
N ALA A 95 0.80 -5.72 -6.35
CA ALA A 95 1.21 -4.35 -6.68
C ALA A 95 2.51 -4.33 -7.48
N ASN A 96 2.67 -3.32 -8.33
CA ASN A 96 3.92 -3.08 -9.05
C ASN A 96 4.74 -2.00 -8.35
N CYS A 97 5.75 -2.43 -7.60
CA CYS A 97 6.68 -1.60 -6.84
C CYS A 97 8.11 -1.65 -7.43
N ASN A 98 8.23 -1.83 -8.75
CA ASN A 98 9.52 -1.87 -9.43
C ASN A 98 10.32 -0.60 -9.13
N ASN A 99 11.58 -0.76 -8.66
CA ASN A 99 12.46 0.34 -8.22
C ASN A 99 11.88 1.24 -7.11
N ALA A 100 10.88 0.80 -6.36
CA ALA A 100 10.35 1.56 -5.22
C ALA A 100 11.37 1.56 -4.06
N ASN A 101 11.38 2.65 -3.30
CA ASN A 101 12.21 2.80 -2.11
C ASN A 101 11.38 2.61 -0.83
N PHE A 102 11.66 1.56 -0.05
CA PHE A 102 11.07 1.27 1.25
C PHE A 102 12.10 1.37 2.40
N ASP A 103 13.19 2.09 2.21
CA ASP A 103 14.24 2.18 3.22
C ASP A 103 13.71 2.71 4.55
N ASN A 104 14.03 1.98 5.64
CA ASN A 104 13.58 2.28 7.00
C ASN A 104 12.05 2.32 7.18
N ALA A 105 11.26 1.82 6.24
CA ALA A 105 9.81 1.76 6.37
C ALA A 105 9.38 0.70 7.39
N ASN A 106 8.27 0.95 8.07
CA ASN A 106 7.59 -0.07 8.86
C ASN A 106 6.64 -0.87 7.97
N LEU A 107 7.10 -2.05 7.56
CA LEU A 107 6.39 -3.00 6.69
C LEU A 107 5.96 -4.26 7.47
N ALA A 108 5.91 -4.19 8.81
CA ALA A 108 5.49 -5.35 9.60
C ALA A 108 4.06 -5.75 9.22
N LYS A 109 3.87 -7.06 8.97
CA LYS A 109 2.61 -7.68 8.53
C LYS A 109 2.08 -7.21 7.17
N VAL A 110 2.87 -6.54 6.37
CA VAL A 110 2.47 -6.16 5.00
C VAL A 110 2.29 -7.41 4.16
N ASN A 111 1.27 -7.41 3.30
CA ASN A 111 1.07 -8.44 2.28
C ASN A 111 1.65 -7.99 0.94
N PHE A 112 2.78 -8.57 0.52
CA PHE A 112 3.42 -8.40 -0.80
C PHE A 112 3.22 -9.62 -1.70
N GLU A 113 2.27 -10.52 -1.40
CA GLU A 113 2.06 -11.73 -2.18
C GLU A 113 1.91 -11.42 -3.68
N GLY A 114 2.72 -12.09 -4.52
CA GLY A 114 2.68 -11.92 -5.97
C GLY A 114 3.07 -10.52 -6.49
N SER A 115 3.57 -9.63 -5.65
CA SER A 115 3.96 -8.27 -6.07
C SER A 115 5.25 -8.26 -6.91
N ASN A 116 5.43 -7.23 -7.72
CA ASN A 116 6.69 -6.97 -8.43
C ASN A 116 7.55 -5.98 -7.63
N LEU A 117 8.57 -6.51 -6.96
CA LEU A 117 9.55 -5.78 -6.14
C LEU A 117 10.93 -5.74 -6.82
N PHE A 118 10.97 -5.89 -8.17
CA PHE A 118 12.22 -5.86 -8.92
C PHE A 118 13.02 -4.60 -8.60
N ALA A 119 14.29 -4.76 -8.19
CA ALA A 119 15.20 -3.69 -7.83
C ALA A 119 14.68 -2.72 -6.74
N ALA A 120 13.68 -3.09 -5.95
CA ALA A 120 13.21 -2.30 -4.81
C ALA A 120 14.24 -2.30 -3.67
N SER A 121 14.31 -1.21 -2.91
CA SER A 121 15.17 -1.11 -1.72
C SER A 121 14.36 -1.24 -0.45
N PHE A 122 14.85 -2.10 0.48
CA PHE A 122 14.29 -2.35 1.80
C PHE A 122 15.35 -2.17 2.90
N LYS A 123 16.38 -1.35 2.68
CA LYS A 123 17.45 -1.16 3.65
C LYS A 123 16.91 -0.70 5.00
N GLY A 124 17.25 -1.44 6.07
CA GLY A 124 16.79 -1.13 7.42
C GLY A 124 15.27 -1.24 7.63
N ALA A 125 14.50 -1.71 6.65
CA ALA A 125 13.05 -1.84 6.77
C ALA A 125 12.64 -2.92 7.78
N ASN A 126 11.51 -2.73 8.44
CA ASN A 126 10.93 -3.73 9.32
C ASN A 126 9.89 -4.58 8.56
N LEU A 127 10.26 -5.78 8.13
CA LEU A 127 9.42 -6.77 7.43
C LEU A 127 8.96 -7.90 8.36
N TYR A 128 8.89 -7.66 9.67
CA TYR A 128 8.43 -8.64 10.65
C TYR A 128 7.04 -9.19 10.27
N GLU A 129 6.93 -10.53 10.14
CA GLU A 129 5.70 -11.21 9.72
C GLU A 129 5.14 -10.76 8.34
N ALA A 130 5.91 -10.11 7.50
CA ALA A 130 5.47 -9.77 6.14
C ALA A 130 5.29 -11.02 5.26
N ASN A 131 4.37 -10.97 4.29
CA ASN A 131 4.16 -12.04 3.32
C ASN A 131 4.75 -11.65 1.96
N LEU A 132 5.82 -12.33 1.51
CA LEU A 132 6.45 -12.14 0.20
C LEU A 132 6.20 -13.33 -0.73
N LEU A 133 5.24 -14.22 -0.43
CA LEU A 133 4.97 -15.42 -1.23
C LEU A 133 4.80 -15.08 -2.71
N GLY A 134 5.62 -15.69 -3.58
CA GLY A 134 5.56 -15.50 -5.02
C GLY A 134 5.92 -14.10 -5.52
N ALA A 135 6.42 -13.21 -4.68
CA ALA A 135 6.89 -11.89 -5.11
C ALA A 135 8.15 -11.99 -5.97
N ASN A 136 8.29 -11.10 -6.96
CA ASN A 136 9.52 -10.94 -7.72
C ASN A 136 10.48 -10.00 -7.01
N ILE A 137 11.48 -10.53 -6.32
CA ILE A 137 12.49 -9.78 -5.58
C ILE A 137 13.85 -9.68 -6.33
N SER A 138 13.90 -9.96 -7.62
CA SER A 138 15.14 -9.92 -8.39
C SER A 138 15.79 -8.54 -8.29
N GLY A 139 17.04 -8.48 -7.84
CA GLY A 139 17.77 -7.24 -7.63
C GLY A 139 17.31 -6.39 -6.43
N ALA A 140 16.35 -6.85 -5.64
CA ALA A 140 15.92 -6.13 -4.44
C ALA A 140 17.00 -6.18 -3.34
N ILE A 141 17.08 -5.13 -2.53
CA ILE A 141 18.10 -4.94 -1.49
C ILE A 141 17.44 -5.04 -0.13
N PHE A 142 17.92 -5.98 0.73
CA PHE A 142 17.40 -6.23 2.08
C PHE A 142 18.44 -5.96 3.19
N GLU A 143 19.49 -5.19 2.89
CA GLU A 143 20.52 -4.86 3.88
C GLU A 143 19.88 -4.35 5.19
N GLU A 144 20.25 -4.95 6.34
CA GLU A 144 19.73 -4.58 7.66
C GLU A 144 18.21 -4.72 7.84
N ALA A 145 17.47 -5.23 6.85
CA ALA A 145 16.03 -5.43 6.97
C ALA A 145 15.69 -6.54 7.99
N ASN A 146 14.74 -6.31 8.87
CA ASN A 146 14.22 -7.31 9.78
C ASN A 146 13.21 -8.22 9.07
N LEU A 147 13.61 -9.45 8.76
CA LEU A 147 12.81 -10.48 8.09
C LEU A 147 12.25 -11.53 9.06
N SER A 148 12.35 -11.30 10.37
CA SER A 148 11.90 -12.27 11.38
C SER A 148 10.45 -12.68 11.16
N ASN A 149 10.20 -13.99 11.08
CA ASN A 149 8.89 -14.58 10.85
C ASN A 149 8.22 -14.21 9.50
N ALA A 150 8.87 -13.51 8.58
CA ALA A 150 8.32 -13.26 7.25
C ALA A 150 8.09 -14.58 6.48
N ILE A 151 7.09 -14.60 5.62
CA ILE A 151 6.91 -15.67 4.63
C ILE A 151 7.70 -15.28 3.40
N TRP A 152 8.72 -16.10 3.06
CA TRP A 152 9.59 -15.82 1.92
C TRP A 152 8.92 -16.19 0.59
N ILE A 153 9.57 -15.86 -0.52
CA ILE A 153 9.03 -16.04 -1.88
C ILE A 153 8.66 -17.49 -2.23
N ASP A 154 9.31 -18.48 -1.59
CA ASP A 154 9.07 -19.92 -1.76
C ASP A 154 8.08 -20.51 -0.73
N GLY A 155 7.49 -19.68 0.10
CA GLY A 155 6.54 -20.04 1.15
C GLY A 155 7.18 -20.47 2.46
N LYS A 156 8.50 -20.49 2.56
CA LYS A 156 9.18 -20.76 3.84
C LYS A 156 9.06 -19.58 4.78
N LYS A 157 8.96 -19.88 6.05
CA LYS A 157 8.99 -18.89 7.11
C LYS A 157 10.43 -18.61 7.53
N CYS A 158 10.85 -17.35 7.49
CA CYS A 158 12.15 -16.92 7.98
C CYS A 158 12.24 -17.10 9.50
N SER A 159 13.39 -17.55 10.00
CA SER A 159 13.63 -17.72 11.42
C SER A 159 13.55 -16.41 12.20
N LEU A 160 13.27 -16.51 13.48
CA LEU A 160 13.38 -15.35 14.36
C LEU A 160 14.84 -14.85 14.36
N GLY A 161 15.03 -13.55 14.18
CA GLY A 161 16.35 -12.93 14.07
C GLY A 161 16.94 -12.89 12.66
N SER A 162 16.19 -13.29 11.62
CA SER A 162 16.62 -13.11 10.23
C SER A 162 16.77 -11.62 9.90
N VAL A 163 18.00 -11.20 9.57
CA VAL A 163 18.32 -9.81 9.18
C VAL A 163 19.07 -9.82 7.85
N GLY A 164 18.59 -9.04 6.89
CA GLY A 164 19.18 -8.93 5.56
C GLY A 164 19.01 -10.17 4.67
N ILE A 165 18.83 -11.34 5.26
CA ILE A 165 18.62 -12.62 4.58
C ILE A 165 17.63 -13.49 5.36
N CYS A 166 16.74 -14.19 4.64
CA CYS A 166 15.85 -15.19 5.25
C CYS A 166 16.63 -16.46 5.59
N GLN A 167 16.63 -16.84 6.85
CA GLN A 167 17.31 -18.04 7.39
C GLN A 167 16.31 -19.08 7.86
#